data_114bbc1fb92141f2f5ea53a6e88e099c
#
_entry.id   114bbc1fb92141f2f5ea53a6e88e099c
#
_cell.length_a   1.000
_cell.length_b   1.000
_cell.length_c   1.000
_cell.angle_alpha   90.00
_cell.angle_beta   90.00
_cell.angle_gamma   90.00
#
_symmetry.space_group_name_H-M   'P 1'
#
loop_
_entity.id
_entity.type
_entity.pdbx_description
1 polymer ?
#
loop_
_entity_poly.entity_id
_entity_poly.type
_entity_poly.pdbx_seq_one_letter_code
_entity_poly.pdbx_strand_id
1 'polypeptide(L)'
;MKKNFKVAYVGLTHLGLNYLAASSEKGFEIVGVDINQNKIDKLNQFKVDYNEPNLQRVILKNKKNIIFSSNLKNIKNCQVVFISQDVSTDKKGKGDFSSLKKLIKNTSKFLNKKA
;
A
#
# COMPACT_ATOMS: atom_id res chain seq x y z
N MET A 1 -15.02 15.12 -8.38
CA MET A 1 -13.84 15.67 -9.07
C MET A 1 -12.63 14.81 -8.80
N LYS A 2 -11.95 14.39 -9.84
CA LYS A 2 -10.76 13.57 -9.71
C LYS A 2 -9.56 14.43 -9.30
N LYS A 3 -8.81 13.99 -8.27
CA LYS A 3 -7.61 14.70 -7.84
C LYS A 3 -6.42 14.27 -8.68
N ASN A 4 -5.53 15.20 -8.99
CA ASN A 4 -4.37 14.94 -9.84
C ASN A 4 -3.19 14.29 -9.10
N PHE A 5 -3.35 14.01 -7.82
CA PHE A 5 -2.35 13.36 -7.01
C PHE A 5 -2.47 11.84 -7.09
N LYS A 6 -1.33 11.19 -7.29
CA LYS A 6 -1.23 9.74 -7.14
C LYS A 6 -0.49 9.44 -5.85
N VAL A 7 -1.07 8.56 -5.06
CA VAL A 7 -0.54 8.19 -3.74
C VAL A 7 -0.26 6.68 -3.74
N ALA A 8 0.91 6.30 -3.29
CA ALA A 8 1.27 4.91 -3.16
C ALA A 8 1.34 4.49 -1.70
N TYR A 9 0.91 3.28 -1.43
CA TYR A 9 1.05 2.62 -0.14
C TYR A 9 1.87 1.37 -0.35
N VAL A 10 3.03 1.30 0.29
CA VAL A 10 3.96 0.17 0.19
C VAL A 10 3.94 -0.59 1.50
N GLY A 11 3.67 -1.89 1.42
CA GLY A 11 3.38 -2.70 2.59
C GLY A 11 1.90 -2.62 2.93
N LEU A 12 1.12 -3.60 2.45
CA LEU A 12 -0.34 -3.59 2.61
C LEU A 12 -0.74 -4.34 3.87
N THR A 13 -0.30 -3.81 4.99
CA THR A 13 -0.75 -4.22 6.32
C THR A 13 -2.19 -3.74 6.54
N HIS A 14 -2.79 -4.14 7.65
CA HIS A 14 -4.12 -3.66 8.02
C HIS A 14 -4.18 -2.13 8.01
N LEU A 15 -3.19 -1.49 8.61
CA LEU A 15 -3.10 -0.03 8.66
C LEU A 15 -2.96 0.57 7.26
N GLY A 16 -2.06 -0.01 6.45
CA GLY A 16 -1.84 0.45 5.08
C GLY A 16 -3.10 0.37 4.23
N LEU A 17 -3.83 -0.75 4.34
CA LEU A 17 -5.08 -0.93 3.60
C LEU A 17 -6.17 0.05 4.05
N ASN A 18 -6.25 0.35 5.34
CA ASN A 18 -7.22 1.32 5.84
C ASN A 18 -6.94 2.72 5.31
N TYR A 19 -5.68 3.16 5.32
CA TYR A 19 -5.31 4.45 4.76
C TYR A 19 -5.52 4.50 3.25
N LEU A 20 -5.21 3.42 2.57
CA LEU A 20 -5.43 3.29 1.13
C LEU A 20 -6.92 3.47 0.80
N ALA A 21 -7.77 2.77 1.52
CA ALA A 21 -9.22 2.85 1.33
C ALA A 21 -9.74 4.28 1.59
N ALA A 22 -9.30 4.89 2.69
CA ALA A 22 -9.71 6.25 3.03
C ALA A 22 -9.27 7.26 1.96
N SER A 23 -8.05 7.11 1.44
CA SER A 23 -7.53 7.99 0.39
C SER A 23 -8.30 7.83 -0.91
N SER A 24 -8.66 6.58 -1.26
CA SER A 24 -9.46 6.32 -2.46
C SER A 24 -10.85 6.96 -2.37
N GLU A 25 -11.42 6.94 -1.17
CA GLU A 25 -12.73 7.56 -0.93
C GLU A 25 -12.68 9.08 -1.09
N LYS A 26 -11.51 9.68 -0.85
CA LYS A 26 -11.29 11.11 -1.07
C LYS A 26 -11.06 11.47 -2.55
N GLY A 27 -10.99 10.48 -3.43
CA GLY A 27 -10.84 10.72 -4.87
C GLY A 27 -9.41 10.69 -5.40
N PHE A 28 -8.43 10.29 -4.60
CA PHE A 28 -7.06 10.14 -5.07
C PHE A 28 -6.90 8.87 -5.91
N GLU A 29 -6.00 8.92 -6.87
CA GLU A 29 -5.54 7.71 -7.55
C GLU A 29 -4.52 7.01 -6.65
N ILE A 30 -4.71 5.72 -6.44
CA ILE A 30 -3.96 4.96 -5.44
C ILE A 30 -3.23 3.79 -6.09
N VAL A 31 -1.98 3.61 -5.69
CA VAL A 31 -1.20 2.40 -6.02
C VAL A 31 -0.87 1.70 -4.71
N GLY A 32 -1.34 0.48 -4.56
CA GLY A 32 -1.01 -0.36 -3.41
C GLY A 32 0.01 -1.41 -3.82
N VAL A 33 1.13 -1.48 -3.13
CA VAL A 33 2.22 -2.40 -3.45
C VAL A 33 2.56 -3.26 -2.25
N ASP A 34 2.69 -4.56 -2.49
CA ASP A 34 3.17 -5.50 -1.49
C ASP A 34 3.99 -6.59 -2.19
N ILE A 35 5.09 -6.99 -1.61
CA ILE A 35 5.94 -8.04 -2.17
C ILE A 35 5.26 -9.41 -2.15
N ASN A 36 4.23 -9.57 -1.33
CA ASN A 36 3.48 -10.82 -1.22
C ASN A 36 2.48 -10.93 -2.38
N GLN A 37 2.83 -11.74 -3.38
CA GLN A 37 2.00 -11.91 -4.57
C GLN A 37 0.63 -12.51 -4.25
N ASN A 38 0.56 -13.43 -3.27
CA ASN A 38 -0.73 -14.03 -2.87
C ASN A 38 -1.68 -12.96 -2.32
N LYS A 39 -1.15 -12.04 -1.51
CA LYS A 39 -1.93 -10.94 -0.98
C LYS A 39 -2.45 -10.04 -2.11
N ILE A 40 -1.59 -9.72 -3.08
CA ILE A 40 -1.96 -8.90 -4.24
C ILE A 40 -3.03 -9.61 -5.07
N ASP A 41 -2.89 -10.92 -5.31
CA ASP A 41 -3.88 -11.68 -6.07
C ASP A 41 -5.25 -11.63 -5.40
N LYS A 42 -5.30 -11.77 -4.08
CA LYS A 42 -6.55 -11.68 -3.32
C LYS A 42 -7.15 -10.28 -3.41
N LEU A 43 -6.33 -9.24 -3.28
CA LEU A 43 -6.81 -7.87 -3.37
C LEU A 43 -7.34 -7.54 -4.76
N ASN A 44 -6.73 -8.08 -5.81
CA ASN A 44 -7.23 -7.92 -7.18
C ASN A 44 -8.54 -8.65 -7.41
N GLN A 45 -8.88 -9.63 -6.57
CA GLN A 45 -10.18 -10.29 -6.54
C GLN A 45 -11.12 -9.61 -5.54
N PHE A 46 -10.72 -8.48 -4.97
CA PHE A 46 -11.46 -7.71 -3.96
C PHE A 46 -11.73 -8.50 -2.69
N LYS A 47 -10.83 -9.43 -2.35
CA LYS A 47 -10.85 -10.20 -1.10
C LYS A 47 -9.87 -9.59 -0.13
N VAL A 48 -10.35 -9.21 1.04
CA VAL A 48 -9.52 -8.64 2.10
C VAL A 48 -9.39 -9.67 3.20
N ASP A 49 -8.15 -9.97 3.61
CA ASP A 49 -7.86 -10.98 4.63
C ASP A 49 -8.31 -10.57 6.04
N TYR A 50 -8.55 -9.28 6.24
CA TYR A 50 -8.96 -8.75 7.54
C TYR A 50 -10.47 -8.77 7.67
N ASN A 51 -10.97 -9.08 8.86
CA ASN A 51 -12.40 -9.17 9.12
C ASN A 51 -13.02 -7.77 9.27
N GLU A 52 -13.00 -7.00 8.17
CA GLU A 52 -13.58 -5.65 8.12
C GLU A 52 -14.44 -5.49 6.87
N PRO A 53 -15.77 -5.66 7.00
CA PRO A 53 -16.66 -5.57 5.84
C PRO A 53 -16.64 -4.20 5.17
N ASN A 54 -16.49 -3.12 5.95
CA ASN A 54 -16.43 -1.77 5.40
C ASN A 54 -15.20 -1.54 4.53
N LEU A 55 -14.06 -2.12 4.91
CA LEU A 55 -12.81 -1.98 4.16
C LEU A 55 -12.97 -2.57 2.76
N GLN A 56 -13.49 -3.80 2.68
CA GLN A 56 -13.71 -4.46 1.40
C GLN A 56 -14.70 -3.69 0.53
N ARG A 57 -15.78 -3.19 1.13
CA ARG A 57 -16.79 -2.42 0.42
C ARG A 57 -16.22 -1.13 -0.17
N VAL A 58 -15.41 -0.40 0.59
CA VAL A 58 -14.81 0.86 0.13
C VAL A 58 -13.83 0.61 -1.00
N ILE A 59 -13.00 -0.43 -0.89
CA ILE A 59 -12.05 -0.80 -1.94
C ILE A 59 -12.79 -1.16 -3.22
N LEU A 60 -13.84 -1.98 -3.12
CA LEU A 60 -14.64 -2.38 -4.29
C LEU A 60 -15.32 -1.16 -4.93
N LYS A 61 -15.88 -0.27 -4.13
CA LYS A 61 -16.54 0.95 -4.62
C LYS A 61 -15.58 1.82 -5.41
N ASN A 62 -14.32 1.90 -5.00
CA ASN A 62 -13.32 2.79 -5.59
C ASN A 62 -12.31 2.06 -6.48
N LYS A 63 -12.63 0.85 -6.93
CA LYS A 63 -11.72 0.00 -7.69
C LYS A 63 -11.11 0.67 -8.93
N LYS A 64 -11.82 1.61 -9.54
CA LYS A 64 -11.33 2.33 -10.72
C LYS A 64 -10.15 3.22 -10.41
N ASN A 65 -9.99 3.62 -9.17
CA ASN A 65 -8.93 4.53 -8.73
C ASN A 65 -7.81 3.80 -8.01
N ILE A 66 -7.86 2.47 -7.91
CA ILE A 66 -6.89 1.69 -7.14
C ILE A 66 -6.24 0.64 -8.03
N ILE A 67 -4.91 0.61 -8.00
CA ILE A 67 -4.11 -0.44 -8.64
C ILE A 67 -3.34 -1.18 -7.55
N PHE A 68 -3.47 -2.50 -7.50
CA PHE A 68 -2.67 -3.35 -6.63
C PHE A 68 -1.59 -4.06 -7.44
N SER A 69 -0.36 -4.02 -6.97
CA SER A 69 0.77 -4.63 -7.68
C SER A 69 1.81 -5.14 -6.69
N SER A 70 2.54 -6.19 -7.09
CA SER A 70 3.71 -6.66 -6.37
C SER A 70 5.01 -6.03 -6.87
N ASN A 71 4.93 -5.13 -7.84
CA ASN A 71 6.10 -4.52 -8.47
C ASN A 71 6.25 -3.06 -8.02
N LEU A 72 7.36 -2.78 -7.33
CA LEU A 72 7.68 -1.43 -6.85
C LEU A 72 7.81 -0.38 -7.97
N LYS A 73 8.07 -0.80 -9.20
CA LYS A 73 8.14 0.13 -10.33
C LYS A 73 6.85 0.93 -10.51
N ASN A 74 5.74 0.41 -10.06
CA ASN A 74 4.43 1.06 -10.20
C ASN A 74 4.28 2.33 -9.36
N ILE A 75 5.20 2.61 -8.42
CA ILE A 75 5.17 3.85 -7.64
C ILE A 75 5.83 5.04 -8.35
N LYS A 76 6.44 4.80 -9.49
CA LYS A 76 7.26 5.79 -10.21
C LYS A 76 6.54 7.12 -10.44
N ASN A 77 5.26 7.09 -10.73
CA ASN A 77 4.49 8.28 -11.03
C ASN A 77 3.70 8.83 -9.82
N CYS A 78 3.97 8.33 -8.64
CA CYS A 78 3.29 8.77 -7.43
C CYS A 78 4.00 9.96 -6.79
N GLN A 79 3.23 10.97 -6.40
CA GLN A 79 3.75 12.17 -5.74
C GLN A 79 4.03 11.93 -4.26
N VAL A 80 3.30 11.02 -3.64
CA VAL A 80 3.46 10.68 -2.22
C VAL A 80 3.51 9.16 -2.10
N VAL A 81 4.47 8.67 -1.33
CA VAL A 81 4.62 7.24 -1.07
C VAL A 81 4.67 7.03 0.45
N PHE A 82 3.71 6.27 0.96
CA PHE A 82 3.66 5.86 2.36
C PHE A 82 4.18 4.43 2.47
N ILE A 83 4.99 4.19 3.49
CA ILE A 83 5.45 2.85 3.83
C ILE A 83 4.78 2.44 5.13
N SER A 84 4.00 1.36 5.10
CA SER A 84 3.20 0.90 6.23
C SER A 84 3.48 -0.56 6.58
N GLN A 85 4.75 -0.90 6.59
CA GLN A 85 5.22 -2.21 6.97
C GLN A 85 5.27 -2.34 8.49
N ASP A 86 4.75 -3.45 9.02
CA ASP A 86 4.88 -3.74 10.45
C ASP A 86 6.33 -4.08 10.79
N VAL A 87 6.73 -3.68 12.00
CA VAL A 87 8.05 -4.01 12.55
C VAL A 87 7.87 -5.19 13.50
N SER A 88 8.55 -6.31 13.19
CA SER A 88 8.55 -7.47 14.08
C SER A 88 9.47 -7.20 15.28
N THR A 89 9.21 -7.90 16.39
CA THR A 89 10.06 -7.84 17.57
C THR A 89 10.95 -9.07 17.64
N ASP A 90 12.16 -8.90 18.17
CA ASP A 90 13.07 -10.02 18.42
C ASP A 90 12.70 -10.71 19.73
N LYS A 91 13.48 -11.76 20.10
CA LYS A 91 13.25 -12.54 21.31
C LYS A 91 13.39 -11.71 22.60
N LYS A 92 14.05 -10.55 22.52
CA LYS A 92 14.25 -9.65 23.67
C LYS A 92 13.22 -8.52 23.71
N GLY A 93 12.23 -8.54 22.82
CA GLY A 93 11.20 -7.52 22.73
C GLY A 93 11.63 -6.25 22.02
N LYS A 94 12.80 -6.24 21.40
CA LYS A 94 13.25 -5.08 20.60
C LYS A 94 12.68 -5.16 19.20
N GLY A 95 12.36 -4.01 18.61
CA GLY A 95 11.92 -3.93 17.23
C GLY A 95 13.02 -4.34 16.26
N ASP A 96 12.68 -5.21 15.32
CA ASP A 96 13.59 -5.59 14.23
C ASP A 96 13.27 -4.74 13.01
N PHE A 97 14.13 -3.77 12.74
CA PHE A 97 13.94 -2.82 11.65
C PHE A 97 14.62 -3.25 10.34
N SER A 98 15.24 -4.45 10.30
CA SER A 98 15.99 -4.87 9.11
C SER A 98 15.11 -4.98 7.87
N SER A 99 13.93 -5.59 7.99
CA SER A 99 12.98 -5.70 6.88
C SER A 99 12.48 -4.33 6.42
N LEU A 100 12.17 -3.45 7.38
CA LEU A 100 11.71 -2.10 7.07
C LEU A 100 12.80 -1.29 6.36
N LYS A 101 14.04 -1.35 6.86
CA LYS A 101 15.17 -0.66 6.21
C LYS A 101 15.38 -1.14 4.79
N LYS A 102 15.28 -2.45 4.55
CA LYS A 102 15.40 -3.04 3.21
C LYS A 102 14.29 -2.54 2.31
N LEU A 103 13.06 -2.50 2.80
CA LEU A 103 11.91 -2.02 2.04
C LEU A 103 12.07 -0.54 1.68
N ILE A 104 12.49 0.30 2.62
CA ILE A 104 12.74 1.71 2.38
C ILE A 104 13.82 1.89 1.30
N LYS A 105 14.92 1.14 1.41
CA LYS A 105 16.00 1.19 0.44
C LYS A 105 15.52 0.79 -0.95
N ASN A 106 14.77 -0.29 -1.06
CA ASN A 106 14.26 -0.77 -2.35
C ASN A 106 13.22 0.20 -2.93
N THR A 107 12.36 0.74 -2.08
CA THR A 107 11.34 1.70 -2.49
C THR A 107 11.97 2.99 -3.01
N SER A 108 13.02 3.48 -2.35
CA SER A 108 13.67 4.74 -2.74
C SER A 108 14.25 4.70 -4.15
N LYS A 109 14.59 3.52 -4.65
CA LYS A 109 15.11 3.36 -6.03
C LYS A 109 14.08 3.72 -7.10
N PHE A 110 12.79 3.64 -6.78
CA PHE A 110 11.71 3.85 -7.74
C PHE A 110 10.91 5.12 -7.47
N LEU A 111 11.33 5.94 -6.51
CA LEU A 111 10.63 7.18 -6.19
C LEU A 111 10.75 8.18 -7.34
N ASN A 112 9.65 8.90 -7.58
CA ASN A 112 9.67 10.07 -8.43
C ASN A 112 10.58 11.12 -7.79
N LYS A 113 11.34 11.84 -8.61
CA LYS A 113 12.24 12.90 -8.11
C LYS A 113 11.53 13.99 -7.32
N LYS A 114 10.22 14.14 -7.56
CA LYS A 114 9.39 15.15 -6.89
C LYS A 114 8.56 14.58 -5.75
N ALA A 115 8.71 13.29 -5.47
CA ALA A 115 7.96 12.64 -4.40
C ALA A 115 8.45 13.06 -3.02
#